data_9277abb4dd284b9c497d8851b46c63ba
#
_entry.id   9277abb4dd284b9c497d8851b46c63ba
#
_cell.length_a   1.000
_cell.length_b   1.000
_cell.length_c   1.000
_cell.angle_alpha   90.00
_cell.angle_beta   90.00
_cell.angle_gamma   90.00
#
_symmetry.space_group_name_H-M   'P 1'
#
loop_
_entity.id
_entity.type
_entity.pdbx_description
1 polymer ?
#
loop_
_entity_poly.entity_id
_entity_poly.type
_entity_poly.pdbx_seq_one_letter_code
_entity_poly.pdbx_strand_id
1 'polypeptide(L)'
;MAIVEDHLTELDVAEPGVDAELAGLDALDAPADDHRSPATRLWAATWPKLLAIAIVVGVWQAVVLSGWRPEYVLPSPPTVFKRFFTDLGESTTWQAIGNTMERAATGYAMALVIGTLIGLAVTRFKALRAAIGSLITGIQTMPSIAWFPLAILLFRGTEGSIMFVVVIGAAPAIANGVIAGVDHLPPLWIRAGRTLGAKNLSLYRHVVVPGMWPAYLGGLKQGWAFAWRSLMAGELLVIIANEPSIGSRLEFERQFADSAGLMSVMLMVLILGILVDSLVFGRIDRRIRRRRGLVQ
;
A
#
# COMPACT_ATOMS: atom_id res chain seq x y z
N MET A 1 -27.86 32.05 71.12
CA MET A 1 -28.01 30.85 70.32
C MET A 1 -28.98 31.18 69.20
N ALA A 2 -28.57 32.08 68.34
CA ALA A 2 -29.30 32.51 67.13
C ALA A 2 -28.39 33.42 66.30
N ILE A 3 -27.34 32.92 65.67
CA ILE A 3 -26.49 33.58 64.66
C ILE A 3 -25.66 32.46 63.93
N VAL A 4 -26.27 31.48 63.30
CA VAL A 4 -25.55 30.51 62.42
C VAL A 4 -26.45 29.95 61.29
N GLU A 5 -27.61 30.50 61.05
CA GLU A 5 -28.53 29.95 60.04
C GLU A 5 -28.74 30.80 58.78
N ASP A 6 -27.92 31.85 58.58
CA ASP A 6 -28.17 32.83 57.48
C ASP A 6 -27.04 32.86 56.42
N HIS A 7 -26.25 31.77 56.25
CA HIS A 7 -25.14 31.76 55.26
C HIS A 7 -25.10 30.54 54.34
N LEU A 8 -26.21 29.81 54.18
CA LEU A 8 -26.26 28.66 53.26
C LEU A 8 -27.27 28.79 52.09
N THR A 9 -27.80 29.98 51.86
CA THR A 9 -28.77 30.24 50.79
C THR A 9 -28.25 31.10 49.64
N GLU A 10 -26.93 31.26 49.48
CA GLU A 10 -26.36 32.12 48.43
C GLU A 10 -25.24 31.42 47.65
N LEU A 11 -25.43 30.18 47.21
CA LEU A 11 -24.58 29.49 46.23
C LEU A 11 -25.40 28.78 45.11
N ASP A 12 -26.48 29.49 44.68
CA ASP A 12 -27.14 29.10 43.42
C ASP A 12 -26.94 30.22 42.40
N VAL A 13 -25.67 30.56 42.17
CA VAL A 13 -25.26 31.27 40.97
C VAL A 13 -24.88 30.23 39.97
N ALA A 14 -25.89 29.67 39.29
CA ALA A 14 -25.68 29.04 38.00
C ALA A 14 -25.04 30.13 37.11
N GLU A 15 -23.72 30.05 36.93
CA GLU A 15 -23.00 30.94 36.03
C GLU A 15 -23.52 30.72 34.61
N PRO A 16 -24.24 31.69 33.99
CA PRO A 16 -24.75 31.53 32.63
C PRO A 16 -23.63 31.44 31.58
N GLY A 17 -22.35 31.50 32.01
CA GLY A 17 -21.20 31.38 31.15
C GLY A 17 -20.78 29.94 30.84
N VAL A 18 -20.93 29.01 31.78
CA VAL A 18 -20.43 27.62 31.59
C VAL A 18 -21.28 26.86 30.59
N ASP A 19 -22.60 27.02 30.64
CA ASP A 19 -23.49 26.36 29.67
C ASP A 19 -23.35 26.97 28.27
N ALA A 20 -23.07 28.27 28.19
CA ALA A 20 -22.79 28.92 26.90
C ALA A 20 -21.41 28.51 26.32
N GLU A 21 -20.39 28.33 27.18
CA GLU A 21 -19.09 27.82 26.77
C GLU A 21 -19.17 26.34 26.36
N LEU A 22 -19.91 25.49 27.11
CA LEU A 22 -20.15 24.09 26.75
C LEU A 22 -20.93 23.97 25.44
N ALA A 23 -21.96 24.79 25.23
CA ALA A 23 -22.69 24.81 23.96
C ALA A 23 -21.82 25.34 22.81
N GLY A 24 -20.85 26.22 23.07
CA GLY A 24 -19.84 26.66 22.10
C GLY A 24 -18.86 25.55 21.74
N LEU A 25 -18.45 24.73 22.71
CA LEU A 25 -17.58 23.56 22.48
C LEU A 25 -18.31 22.44 21.71
N ASP A 26 -19.58 22.16 22.05
CA ASP A 26 -20.43 21.24 21.33
C ASP A 26 -20.70 21.70 19.88
N ALA A 27 -20.76 23.01 19.63
CA ALA A 27 -20.86 23.56 18.27
C ALA A 27 -19.57 23.41 17.47
N LEU A 28 -18.41 23.34 18.12
CA LEU A 28 -17.12 23.05 17.46
C LEU A 28 -16.96 21.56 17.12
N ASP A 29 -17.55 20.67 17.94
CA ASP A 29 -17.59 19.23 17.70
C ASP A 29 -18.74 18.78 16.79
N ALA A 30 -19.71 19.67 16.52
CA ALA A 30 -20.75 19.38 15.53
C ALA A 30 -20.08 19.18 14.17
N PRO A 31 -20.24 18.02 13.52
CA PRO A 31 -19.71 17.83 12.18
C PRO A 31 -20.31 18.93 11.31
N ALA A 32 -19.45 19.75 10.70
CA ALA A 32 -19.90 20.78 9.77
C ALA A 32 -20.79 20.08 8.74
N ASP A 33 -22.10 20.38 8.79
CA ASP A 33 -23.08 19.84 7.85
C ASP A 33 -22.62 20.26 6.45
N ASP A 34 -21.92 19.36 5.81
CA ASP A 34 -21.44 19.56 4.44
C ASP A 34 -22.63 19.39 3.50
N HIS A 35 -23.47 20.44 3.41
CA HIS A 35 -24.63 20.55 2.52
C HIS A 35 -24.25 20.56 1.03
N ARG A 36 -22.99 20.25 0.70
CA ARG A 36 -22.56 20.14 -0.68
C ARG A 36 -23.27 18.98 -1.35
N SER A 37 -23.80 19.23 -2.55
CA SER A 37 -24.43 18.20 -3.35
C SER A 37 -23.45 17.03 -3.62
N PRO A 38 -23.94 15.79 -3.81
CA PRO A 38 -23.07 14.66 -4.14
C PRO A 38 -22.15 14.92 -5.34
N ALA A 39 -22.63 15.71 -6.30
CA ALA A 39 -21.87 16.10 -7.49
C ALA A 39 -20.68 17.01 -7.14
N THR A 40 -20.88 17.99 -6.24
CA THR A 40 -19.78 18.88 -5.80
C THR A 40 -18.76 18.15 -4.95
N ARG A 41 -19.17 17.15 -4.14
CA ARG A 41 -18.25 16.29 -3.40
C ARG A 41 -17.42 15.41 -4.34
N LEU A 42 -18.04 14.80 -5.35
CA LEU A 42 -17.35 14.03 -6.38
C LEU A 42 -16.39 14.92 -7.17
N TRP A 43 -16.83 16.10 -7.58
CA TRP A 43 -15.96 17.06 -8.27
C TRP A 43 -14.77 17.48 -7.43
N ALA A 44 -14.99 17.86 -6.18
CA ALA A 44 -13.91 18.24 -5.26
C ALA A 44 -12.90 17.10 -5.00
N ALA A 45 -13.34 15.83 -5.06
CA ALA A 45 -12.48 14.67 -4.88
C ALA A 45 -11.70 14.26 -6.16
N THR A 46 -12.21 14.63 -7.34
CA THR A 46 -11.67 14.17 -8.63
C THR A 46 -10.84 15.22 -9.36
N TRP A 47 -11.22 16.52 -9.29
CA TRP A 47 -10.53 17.57 -10.04
C TRP A 47 -9.03 17.69 -9.73
N PRO A 48 -8.54 17.53 -8.45
CA PRO A 48 -7.10 17.62 -8.20
C PRO A 48 -6.31 16.49 -8.86
N LYS A 49 -6.92 15.30 -8.95
CA LYS A 49 -6.33 14.14 -9.63
C LYS A 49 -6.26 14.34 -11.13
N LEU A 50 -7.35 14.86 -11.72
CA LEU A 50 -7.39 15.19 -13.16
C LEU A 50 -6.39 16.30 -13.50
N LEU A 51 -6.28 17.32 -12.65
CA LEU A 51 -5.29 18.38 -12.82
C LEU A 51 -3.85 17.85 -12.75
N ALA A 52 -3.56 16.96 -11.80
CA ALA A 52 -2.24 16.33 -11.72
C ALA A 52 -1.90 15.52 -12.99
N ILE A 53 -2.86 14.74 -13.50
CA ILE A 53 -2.68 14.01 -14.76
C ILE A 53 -2.48 14.98 -15.93
N ALA A 54 -3.29 16.05 -16.01
CA ALA A 54 -3.19 17.05 -17.07
C ALA A 54 -1.82 17.77 -17.04
N ILE A 55 -1.30 18.08 -15.85
CA ILE A 55 0.05 18.67 -15.70
C ILE A 55 1.12 17.70 -16.21
N VAL A 56 1.08 16.43 -15.81
CA VAL A 56 2.07 15.43 -16.23
C VAL A 56 2.04 15.24 -17.75
N VAL A 57 0.85 15.08 -18.34
CA VAL A 57 0.69 14.93 -19.79
C VAL A 57 1.08 16.22 -20.51
N GLY A 58 0.75 17.39 -19.97
CA GLY A 58 1.12 18.69 -20.52
C GLY A 58 2.63 18.91 -20.51
N VAL A 59 3.33 18.58 -19.44
CA VAL A 59 4.80 18.63 -19.37
C VAL A 59 5.42 17.66 -20.38
N TRP A 60 4.92 16.44 -20.47
CA TRP A 60 5.39 15.49 -21.47
C TRP A 60 5.20 16.03 -22.90
N GLN A 61 4.00 16.53 -23.22
CA GLN A 61 3.74 17.13 -24.54
C GLN A 61 4.66 18.35 -24.81
N ALA A 62 4.91 19.20 -23.83
CA ALA A 62 5.80 20.34 -23.96
C ALA A 62 7.25 19.89 -24.25
N VAL A 63 7.73 18.82 -23.60
CA VAL A 63 9.06 18.24 -23.87
C VAL A 63 9.13 17.67 -25.28
N VAL A 64 8.08 17.01 -25.78
CA VAL A 64 8.03 16.53 -27.16
C VAL A 64 8.06 17.70 -28.15
N LEU A 65 7.28 18.76 -27.91
CA LEU A 65 7.22 19.95 -28.77
C LEU A 65 8.52 20.76 -28.76
N SER A 66 9.33 20.65 -27.69
CA SER A 66 10.65 21.31 -27.63
C SER A 66 11.66 20.74 -28.62
N GLY A 67 11.37 19.58 -29.24
CA GLY A 67 12.29 18.91 -30.14
C GLY A 67 13.56 18.33 -29.49
N TRP A 68 13.59 18.24 -28.14
CA TRP A 68 14.76 17.72 -27.42
C TRP A 68 15.15 16.31 -27.87
N ARG A 69 14.17 15.48 -28.21
CA ARG A 69 14.38 14.14 -28.78
C ARG A 69 13.46 13.94 -29.97
N PRO A 70 13.90 13.18 -30.99
CA PRO A 70 13.04 12.84 -32.12
C PRO A 70 11.87 11.94 -31.66
N GLU A 71 10.75 12.01 -32.39
CA GLU A 71 9.50 11.33 -32.03
C GLU A 71 9.63 9.79 -31.92
N TYR A 72 10.55 9.19 -32.67
CA TYR A 72 10.83 7.77 -32.59
C TYR A 72 11.50 7.36 -31.27
N VAL A 73 12.11 8.29 -30.52
CA VAL A 73 12.68 8.06 -29.18
C VAL A 73 11.70 8.45 -28.08
N LEU A 74 11.06 9.62 -28.24
CA LEU A 74 10.08 10.15 -27.29
C LEU A 74 8.77 10.45 -28.02
N PRO A 75 7.89 9.46 -28.16
CA PRO A 75 6.61 9.63 -28.85
C PRO A 75 5.68 10.58 -28.08
N SER A 76 4.80 11.22 -28.85
CA SER A 76 3.81 12.13 -28.29
C SER A 76 2.73 11.38 -27.49
N PRO A 77 2.14 12.02 -26.46
CA PRO A 77 1.03 11.41 -25.71
C PRO A 77 -0.09 10.82 -26.57
N PRO A 78 -0.59 11.51 -27.63
CA PRO A 78 -1.61 10.93 -28.50
C PRO A 78 -1.18 9.63 -29.17
N THR A 79 0.08 9.54 -29.62
CA THR A 79 0.65 8.34 -30.26
C THR A 79 0.68 7.16 -29.27
N VAL A 80 1.11 7.42 -28.05
CA VAL A 80 1.16 6.39 -27.00
C VAL A 80 -0.23 5.95 -26.57
N PHE A 81 -1.17 6.87 -26.37
CA PHE A 81 -2.55 6.50 -26.02
C PHE A 81 -3.24 5.72 -27.14
N LYS A 82 -3.02 6.10 -28.40
CA LYS A 82 -3.54 5.32 -29.53
C LYS A 82 -2.99 3.90 -29.51
N ARG A 83 -1.68 3.73 -29.33
CA ARG A 83 -1.04 2.41 -29.23
C ARG A 83 -1.60 1.62 -28.05
N PHE A 84 -1.77 2.25 -26.88
CA PHE A 84 -2.33 1.64 -25.70
C PHE A 84 -3.73 1.06 -25.92
N PHE A 85 -4.63 1.80 -26.57
CA PHE A 85 -5.97 1.30 -26.87
C PHE A 85 -5.96 0.22 -27.95
N THR A 86 -5.03 0.28 -28.90
CA THR A 86 -4.83 -0.81 -29.88
C THR A 86 -4.37 -2.09 -29.20
N ASP A 87 -3.37 -2.00 -28.33
CA ASP A 87 -2.85 -3.14 -27.57
C ASP A 87 -3.91 -3.79 -26.67
N LEU A 88 -4.80 -3.00 -26.06
CA LEU A 88 -5.94 -3.51 -25.28
C LEU A 88 -6.95 -4.30 -26.11
N GLY A 89 -6.99 -4.10 -27.42
CA GLY A 89 -7.80 -4.90 -28.36
C GLY A 89 -7.22 -6.28 -28.67
N GLU A 90 -5.96 -6.51 -28.32
CA GLU A 90 -5.28 -7.78 -28.62
C GLU A 90 -5.50 -8.81 -27.51
N SER A 91 -5.82 -10.04 -27.88
CA SER A 91 -5.98 -11.16 -26.92
C SER A 91 -4.66 -11.52 -26.20
N THR A 92 -3.53 -11.35 -26.89
CA THR A 92 -2.18 -11.57 -26.35
C THR A 92 -1.87 -10.63 -25.17
N THR A 93 -2.38 -9.40 -25.19
CA THR A 93 -2.26 -8.44 -24.10
C THR A 93 -2.96 -8.94 -22.85
N TRP A 94 -4.19 -9.46 -22.98
CA TRP A 94 -4.93 -9.99 -21.85
C TRP A 94 -4.33 -11.26 -21.28
N GLN A 95 -3.74 -12.12 -22.13
CA GLN A 95 -2.96 -13.28 -21.66
C GLN A 95 -1.75 -12.82 -20.86
N ALA A 96 -0.98 -11.84 -21.37
CA ALA A 96 0.15 -11.29 -20.64
C ALA A 96 -0.24 -10.67 -19.30
N ILE A 97 -1.36 -9.92 -19.24
CA ILE A 97 -1.92 -9.38 -17.99
C ILE A 97 -2.28 -10.53 -17.04
N GLY A 98 -2.96 -11.56 -17.53
CA GLY A 98 -3.37 -12.72 -16.75
C GLY A 98 -2.18 -13.43 -16.10
N ASN A 99 -1.18 -13.79 -16.89
CA ASN A 99 0.04 -14.47 -16.41
C ASN A 99 0.80 -13.62 -15.38
N THR A 100 0.96 -12.32 -15.65
CA THR A 100 1.61 -11.40 -14.71
C THR A 100 0.83 -11.28 -13.40
N MET A 101 -0.51 -11.20 -13.46
CA MET A 101 -1.36 -11.11 -12.26
C MET A 101 -1.35 -12.41 -11.45
N GLU A 102 -1.33 -13.55 -12.09
CA GLU A 102 -1.18 -14.84 -11.43
C GLU A 102 0.16 -14.97 -10.70
N ARG A 103 1.26 -14.59 -11.36
CA ARG A 103 2.59 -14.52 -10.74
C ARG A 103 2.65 -13.51 -9.59
N ALA A 104 2.01 -12.35 -9.76
CA ALA A 104 1.91 -11.36 -8.69
C ALA A 104 1.17 -11.91 -7.47
N ALA A 105 0.03 -12.57 -7.68
CA ALA A 105 -0.78 -13.15 -6.61
C ALA A 105 -0.05 -14.29 -5.89
N THR A 106 0.53 -15.22 -6.62
CA THR A 106 1.24 -16.38 -6.06
C THR A 106 2.51 -15.96 -5.33
N GLY A 107 3.36 -15.14 -5.95
CA GLY A 107 4.59 -14.63 -5.33
C GLY A 107 4.32 -13.79 -4.10
N TYR A 108 3.30 -12.93 -4.14
CA TYR A 108 2.90 -12.14 -2.97
C TYR A 108 2.29 -13.00 -1.86
N ALA A 109 1.49 -14.02 -2.19
CA ALA A 109 0.95 -14.97 -1.21
C ALA A 109 2.07 -15.75 -0.50
N MET A 110 3.09 -16.19 -1.23
CA MET A 110 4.29 -16.82 -0.64
C MET A 110 5.03 -15.84 0.28
N ALA A 111 5.26 -14.61 -0.17
CA ALA A 111 5.91 -13.57 0.62
C ALA A 111 5.09 -13.22 1.89
N LEU A 112 3.76 -13.22 1.79
CA LEU A 112 2.85 -12.97 2.92
C LEU A 112 3.00 -14.06 3.99
N VAL A 113 2.99 -15.32 3.60
CA VAL A 113 3.17 -16.44 4.53
C VAL A 113 4.54 -16.38 5.18
N ILE A 114 5.60 -16.31 4.38
CA ILE A 114 6.99 -16.32 4.87
C ILE A 114 7.26 -15.08 5.73
N GLY A 115 6.91 -13.89 5.28
CA GLY A 115 7.12 -12.64 6.01
C GLY A 115 6.36 -12.59 7.33
N THR A 116 5.11 -13.07 7.34
CA THR A 116 4.31 -13.16 8.57
C THR A 116 4.93 -14.14 9.57
N LEU A 117 5.34 -15.32 9.12
CA LEU A 117 5.99 -16.31 9.98
C LEU A 117 7.31 -15.78 10.56
N ILE A 118 8.15 -15.14 9.75
CA ILE A 118 9.40 -14.50 10.21
C ILE A 118 9.08 -13.40 11.22
N GLY A 119 8.13 -12.51 10.95
CA GLY A 119 7.73 -11.44 11.84
C GLY A 119 7.22 -11.96 13.19
N LEU A 120 6.38 -12.98 13.18
CA LEU A 120 5.89 -13.64 14.41
C LEU A 120 7.02 -14.32 15.18
N ALA A 121 7.93 -15.01 14.50
CA ALA A 121 9.08 -15.63 15.13
C ALA A 121 10.00 -14.59 15.80
N VAL A 122 10.31 -13.50 15.11
CA VAL A 122 11.14 -12.40 15.63
C VAL A 122 10.47 -11.73 16.85
N THR A 123 9.17 -11.56 16.85
CA THR A 123 8.45 -10.98 18.00
C THR A 123 8.39 -11.93 19.18
N ARG A 124 8.42 -13.26 18.94
CA ARG A 124 8.34 -14.27 20.00
C ARG A 124 9.68 -14.56 20.68
N PHE A 125 10.79 -14.53 19.94
CA PHE A 125 12.10 -14.93 20.43
C PHE A 125 13.07 -13.76 20.48
N LYS A 126 13.49 -13.34 21.70
CA LYS A 126 14.41 -12.21 21.91
C LYS A 126 15.76 -12.40 21.20
N ALA A 127 16.31 -13.62 21.18
CA ALA A 127 17.55 -13.93 20.50
C ALA A 127 17.42 -13.74 18.97
N LEU A 128 16.30 -14.16 18.41
CA LEU A 128 16.01 -14.02 16.97
C LEU A 128 15.87 -12.54 16.60
N ARG A 129 15.26 -11.75 17.48
CA ARG A 129 15.12 -10.31 17.32
C ARG A 129 16.47 -9.59 17.23
N ALA A 130 17.39 -9.94 18.15
CA ALA A 130 18.73 -9.35 18.15
C ALA A 130 19.54 -9.74 16.91
N ALA A 131 19.40 -11.00 16.44
CA ALA A 131 20.15 -11.52 15.32
C ALA A 131 19.59 -11.08 13.95
N ILE A 132 18.26 -11.10 13.77
CA ILE A 132 17.63 -10.95 12.45
C ILE A 132 17.05 -9.55 12.22
N GLY A 133 16.77 -8.76 13.26
CA GLY A 133 16.16 -7.44 13.12
C GLY A 133 16.97 -6.51 12.21
N SER A 134 18.28 -6.44 12.34
CA SER A 134 19.17 -5.66 11.47
C SER A 134 19.29 -6.28 10.07
N LEU A 135 19.27 -7.61 9.95
CA LEU A 135 19.30 -8.31 8.67
C LEU A 135 18.05 -8.03 7.81
N ILE A 136 16.86 -8.05 8.42
CA ILE A 136 15.60 -7.73 7.72
C ILE A 136 15.69 -6.32 7.13
N THR A 137 16.17 -5.34 7.89
CA THR A 137 16.36 -3.97 7.41
C THR A 137 17.45 -3.90 6.33
N GLY A 138 18.56 -4.61 6.49
CA GLY A 138 19.63 -4.70 5.51
C GLY A 138 19.16 -5.26 4.16
N ILE A 139 18.38 -6.34 4.16
CA ILE A 139 17.80 -6.90 2.94
C ILE A 139 16.85 -5.93 2.25
N GLN A 140 16.07 -5.16 3.00
CA GLN A 140 15.15 -4.15 2.44
C GLN A 140 15.87 -2.95 1.78
N THR A 141 17.07 -2.60 2.25
CA THR A 141 17.84 -1.51 1.63
C THR A 141 18.48 -1.94 0.31
N MET A 142 18.65 -3.24 0.09
CA MET A 142 19.22 -3.78 -1.13
C MET A 142 18.16 -3.78 -2.25
N PRO A 143 18.45 -3.21 -3.44
CA PRO A 143 17.54 -3.31 -4.58
C PRO A 143 17.24 -4.78 -4.91
N SER A 144 15.95 -5.14 -5.04
CA SER A 144 15.56 -6.53 -5.32
C SER A 144 16.15 -7.07 -6.63
N ILE A 145 16.40 -6.19 -7.60
CA ILE A 145 17.03 -6.54 -8.87
C ILE A 145 18.45 -7.13 -8.68
N ALA A 146 19.16 -6.75 -7.62
CA ALA A 146 20.49 -7.28 -7.34
C ALA A 146 20.52 -8.78 -6.97
N TRP A 147 19.37 -9.35 -6.62
CA TRP A 147 19.21 -10.78 -6.33
C TRP A 147 19.03 -11.64 -7.58
N PHE A 148 18.74 -11.06 -8.76
CA PHE A 148 18.49 -11.82 -9.98
C PHE A 148 19.65 -12.69 -10.46
N PRO A 149 20.92 -12.23 -10.46
CA PRO A 149 22.02 -13.11 -10.87
C PRO A 149 22.08 -14.40 -10.02
N LEU A 150 21.91 -14.27 -8.72
CA LEU A 150 21.84 -15.43 -7.82
C LEU A 150 20.59 -16.28 -8.07
N ALA A 151 19.44 -15.65 -8.26
CA ALA A 151 18.18 -16.35 -8.54
C ALA A 151 18.27 -17.16 -9.84
N ILE A 152 18.86 -16.59 -10.89
CA ILE A 152 19.04 -17.27 -12.17
C ILE A 152 19.98 -18.47 -12.02
N LEU A 153 21.06 -18.35 -11.26
CA LEU A 153 21.96 -19.45 -10.97
C LEU A 153 21.28 -20.59 -10.20
N LEU A 154 20.49 -20.25 -9.17
CA LEU A 154 19.80 -21.24 -8.33
C LEU A 154 18.65 -21.93 -9.07
N PHE A 155 17.87 -21.19 -9.83
CA PHE A 155 16.62 -21.66 -10.46
C PHE A 155 16.72 -21.76 -11.99
N ARG A 156 17.92 -21.59 -12.58
CA ARG A 156 18.21 -21.78 -14.01
C ARG A 156 17.32 -20.93 -14.94
N GLY A 157 16.95 -19.72 -14.51
CA GLY A 157 16.11 -18.82 -15.32
C GLY A 157 14.67 -19.28 -15.50
N THR A 158 14.16 -20.13 -14.62
CA THR A 158 12.76 -20.54 -14.59
C THR A 158 11.89 -19.56 -13.80
N GLU A 159 10.59 -19.80 -13.76
CA GLU A 159 9.64 -19.04 -12.94
C GLU A 159 10.06 -18.97 -11.46
N GLY A 160 10.73 -20.00 -10.95
CA GLY A 160 11.30 -20.00 -9.61
C GLY A 160 12.28 -18.84 -9.37
N SER A 161 13.01 -18.38 -10.39
CA SER A 161 13.89 -17.21 -10.29
C SER A 161 13.09 -15.94 -10.01
N ILE A 162 11.97 -15.75 -10.69
CA ILE A 162 11.06 -14.61 -10.50
C ILE A 162 10.45 -14.67 -9.11
N MET A 163 9.88 -15.82 -8.73
CA MET A 163 9.24 -16.02 -7.42
C MET A 163 10.20 -15.79 -6.26
N PHE A 164 11.45 -16.28 -6.36
CA PHE A 164 12.47 -16.05 -5.33
C PHE A 164 12.71 -14.57 -5.09
N VAL A 165 12.87 -13.77 -6.15
CA VAL A 165 13.13 -12.32 -6.00
C VAL A 165 11.89 -11.56 -5.52
N VAL A 166 10.70 -11.96 -5.92
CA VAL A 166 9.45 -11.42 -5.40
C VAL A 166 9.34 -11.65 -3.90
N VAL A 167 9.61 -12.87 -3.44
CA VAL A 167 9.54 -13.23 -2.02
C VAL A 167 10.60 -12.50 -1.21
N ILE A 168 11.86 -12.49 -1.65
CA ILE A 168 12.95 -11.85 -0.91
C ILE A 168 12.77 -10.32 -0.84
N GLY A 169 12.16 -9.73 -1.86
CA GLY A 169 11.82 -8.30 -1.88
C GLY A 169 10.65 -7.94 -0.96
N ALA A 170 9.61 -8.78 -0.89
CA ALA A 170 8.38 -8.45 -0.20
C ALA A 170 8.29 -8.96 1.23
N ALA A 171 8.80 -10.16 1.53
CA ALA A 171 8.68 -10.78 2.85
C ALA A 171 9.28 -9.96 3.99
N PRO A 172 10.44 -9.28 3.83
CA PRO A 172 10.99 -8.44 4.88
C PRO A 172 10.07 -7.26 5.26
N ALA A 173 9.39 -6.64 4.28
CA ALA A 173 8.45 -5.54 4.53
C ALA A 173 7.23 -6.02 5.33
N ILE A 174 6.71 -7.21 4.99
CA ILE A 174 5.61 -7.84 5.70
C ILE A 174 6.03 -8.21 7.14
N ALA A 175 7.24 -8.78 7.29
CA ALA A 175 7.80 -9.11 8.61
C ALA A 175 7.94 -7.87 9.49
N ASN A 176 8.47 -6.76 8.94
CA ASN A 176 8.56 -5.49 9.65
C ASN A 176 7.19 -4.94 10.04
N GLY A 177 6.16 -5.12 9.22
CA GLY A 177 4.79 -4.76 9.56
C GLY A 177 4.26 -5.52 10.79
N VAL A 178 4.58 -6.82 10.91
CA VAL A 178 4.24 -7.62 12.09
C VAL A 178 5.02 -7.13 13.32
N ILE A 179 6.35 -6.95 13.18
CA ILE A 179 7.22 -6.52 14.25
C ILE A 179 6.77 -5.15 14.78
N ALA A 180 6.61 -4.17 13.89
CA ALA A 180 6.14 -2.84 14.25
C ALA A 180 4.76 -2.88 14.91
N GLY A 181 3.85 -3.74 14.40
CA GLY A 181 2.52 -3.90 14.96
C GLY A 181 2.51 -4.40 16.39
N VAL A 182 3.40 -5.33 16.72
CA VAL A 182 3.53 -5.85 18.09
C VAL A 182 4.23 -4.84 19.00
N ASP A 183 5.27 -4.14 18.51
CA ASP A 183 6.08 -3.21 19.28
C ASP A 183 5.33 -1.93 19.68
N HIS A 184 4.44 -1.46 18.80
CA HIS A 184 3.65 -0.25 19.08
C HIS A 184 2.38 -0.52 19.90
N LEU A 185 2.16 -1.76 20.35
CA LEU A 185 1.04 -2.05 21.25
C LEU A 185 1.25 -1.39 22.62
N PRO A 186 0.30 -0.55 23.09
CA PRO A 186 0.38 0.02 24.41
C PRO A 186 0.48 -1.09 25.48
N PRO A 187 1.47 -1.05 26.39
CA PRO A 187 1.60 -2.08 27.44
C PRO A 187 0.36 -2.22 28.32
N LEU A 188 -0.44 -1.15 28.39
CA LEU A 188 -1.71 -1.13 29.13
C LEU A 188 -2.70 -2.15 28.55
N TRP A 189 -2.80 -2.30 27.24
CA TRP A 189 -3.72 -3.27 26.61
C TRP A 189 -3.36 -4.72 26.96
N ILE A 190 -2.06 -5.02 27.00
CA ILE A 190 -1.57 -6.34 27.37
C ILE A 190 -1.87 -6.62 28.87
N ARG A 191 -1.67 -5.61 29.73
CA ARG A 191 -1.98 -5.72 31.16
C ARG A 191 -3.47 -5.90 31.39
N ALA A 192 -4.31 -5.07 30.80
CA ALA A 192 -5.77 -5.18 30.89
C ALA A 192 -6.27 -6.54 30.40
N GLY A 193 -5.79 -7.02 29.26
CA GLY A 193 -6.14 -8.34 28.76
C GLY A 193 -5.79 -9.47 29.75
N ARG A 194 -4.64 -9.39 30.42
CA ARG A 194 -4.22 -10.36 31.44
C ARG A 194 -5.11 -10.30 32.70
N THR A 195 -5.47 -9.09 33.14
CA THR A 195 -6.38 -8.89 34.28
C THR A 195 -7.77 -9.48 34.00
N LEU A 196 -8.23 -9.39 32.74
CA LEU A 196 -9.48 -10.01 32.27
C LEU A 196 -9.34 -11.54 32.04
N GLY A 197 -8.23 -12.16 32.43
CA GLY A 197 -8.01 -13.61 32.36
C GLY A 197 -7.47 -14.13 31.03
N ALA A 198 -7.16 -13.26 30.05
CA ALA A 198 -6.57 -13.70 28.79
C ALA A 198 -5.12 -14.17 28.99
N LYS A 199 -4.86 -15.44 28.65
CA LYS A 199 -3.52 -16.08 28.76
C LYS A 199 -3.10 -16.66 27.40
N ASN A 200 -1.78 -16.68 27.15
CA ASN A 200 -1.19 -17.33 25.99
C ASN A 200 -1.92 -16.99 24.66
N LEU A 201 -2.50 -18.02 24.00
CA LEU A 201 -3.16 -17.88 22.70
C LEU A 201 -4.37 -16.94 22.75
N SER A 202 -5.11 -16.93 23.87
CA SER A 202 -6.26 -16.02 24.06
C SER A 202 -5.81 -14.56 24.08
N LEU A 203 -4.71 -14.23 24.72
CA LEU A 203 -4.13 -12.89 24.71
C LEU A 203 -3.71 -12.45 23.30
N TYR A 204 -3.06 -13.36 22.57
CA TYR A 204 -2.68 -13.08 21.18
C TYR A 204 -3.92 -12.84 20.31
N ARG A 205 -4.90 -13.72 20.36
CA ARG A 205 -6.09 -13.66 19.50
C ARG A 205 -6.97 -12.42 19.75
N HIS A 206 -7.14 -12.02 21.02
CA HIS A 206 -8.10 -10.97 21.38
C HIS A 206 -7.48 -9.61 21.65
N VAL A 207 -6.17 -9.51 21.88
CA VAL A 207 -5.48 -8.25 22.18
C VAL A 207 -4.41 -7.94 21.14
N VAL A 208 -3.43 -8.87 20.97
CA VAL A 208 -2.25 -8.59 20.14
C VAL A 208 -2.63 -8.51 18.66
N VAL A 209 -3.30 -9.52 18.12
CA VAL A 209 -3.66 -9.56 16.69
C VAL A 209 -4.58 -8.39 16.29
N PRO A 210 -5.68 -8.07 17.01
CA PRO A 210 -6.47 -6.90 16.68
C PRO A 210 -5.72 -5.58 16.83
N GLY A 211 -4.81 -5.49 17.80
CA GLY A 211 -4.04 -4.28 18.06
C GLY A 211 -2.95 -4.02 17.01
N MET A 212 -2.26 -5.07 16.56
CA MET A 212 -1.17 -4.94 15.57
C MET A 212 -1.69 -4.71 14.13
N TRP A 213 -2.98 -4.96 13.87
CA TRP A 213 -3.53 -4.98 12.53
C TRP A 213 -3.27 -3.75 11.67
N PRO A 214 -3.33 -2.48 12.17
CA PRO A 214 -3.05 -1.30 11.36
C PRO A 214 -1.62 -1.23 10.83
N ALA A 215 -0.64 -1.53 11.70
CA ALA A 215 0.77 -1.53 11.30
C ALA A 215 1.08 -2.70 10.36
N TYR A 216 0.48 -3.87 10.63
CA TYR A 216 0.59 -5.03 9.73
C TYR A 216 0.04 -4.73 8.33
N LEU A 217 -1.11 -4.04 8.22
CA LEU A 217 -1.62 -3.57 6.93
C LEU A 217 -0.65 -2.63 6.21
N GLY A 218 0.02 -1.73 6.94
CA GLY A 218 1.09 -0.91 6.38
C GLY A 218 2.20 -1.78 5.79
N GLY A 219 2.63 -2.80 6.52
CA GLY A 219 3.61 -3.79 6.04
C GLY A 219 3.14 -4.59 4.82
N LEU A 220 1.85 -4.97 4.78
CA LEU A 220 1.25 -5.64 3.61
C LEU A 220 1.27 -4.76 2.37
N LYS A 221 0.84 -3.49 2.49
CA LYS A 221 0.88 -2.52 1.38
C LYS A 221 2.30 -2.30 0.87
N GLN A 222 3.24 -2.12 1.77
CA GLN A 222 4.65 -1.96 1.41
C GLN A 222 5.21 -3.23 0.76
N GLY A 223 4.87 -4.40 1.29
CA GLY A 223 5.22 -5.70 0.73
C GLY A 223 4.69 -5.89 -0.69
N TRP A 224 3.42 -5.50 -0.95
CA TRP A 224 2.86 -5.50 -2.30
C TRP A 224 3.65 -4.61 -3.26
N ALA A 225 3.97 -3.38 -2.85
CA ALA A 225 4.73 -2.46 -3.69
C ALA A 225 6.14 -2.99 -4.02
N PHE A 226 6.78 -3.72 -3.10
CA PHE A 226 8.04 -4.41 -3.36
C PHE A 226 7.85 -5.64 -4.25
N ALA A 227 6.82 -6.45 -4.02
CA ALA A 227 6.49 -7.59 -4.84
C ALA A 227 6.27 -7.19 -6.30
N TRP A 228 5.44 -6.15 -6.53
CA TRP A 228 5.14 -5.64 -7.86
C TRP A 228 6.41 -5.19 -8.62
N ARG A 229 7.26 -4.40 -7.97
CA ARG A 229 8.53 -3.95 -8.56
C ARG A 229 9.49 -5.10 -8.86
N SER A 230 9.59 -6.05 -7.94
CA SER A 230 10.43 -7.24 -8.11
C SER A 230 9.92 -8.13 -9.24
N LEU A 231 8.59 -8.30 -9.35
CA LEU A 231 7.98 -9.07 -10.43
C LEU A 231 8.25 -8.44 -11.80
N MET A 232 8.03 -7.13 -11.93
CA MET A 232 8.29 -6.43 -13.20
C MET A 232 9.75 -6.56 -13.63
N ALA A 233 10.69 -6.37 -12.68
CA ALA A 233 12.11 -6.61 -12.96
C ALA A 233 12.41 -8.05 -13.33
N GLY A 234 11.70 -9.02 -12.71
CA GLY A 234 11.84 -10.44 -12.98
C GLY A 234 11.41 -10.83 -14.36
N GLU A 235 10.21 -10.43 -14.74
CA GLU A 235 9.68 -10.72 -16.07
C GLU A 235 10.43 -10.02 -17.21
N LEU A 236 11.10 -8.90 -16.90
CA LEU A 236 11.96 -8.21 -17.85
C LEU A 236 13.27 -8.98 -18.09
N LEU A 237 13.83 -9.61 -17.05
CA LEU A 237 15.12 -10.31 -17.11
C LEU A 237 15.01 -11.79 -17.42
N VAL A 238 13.88 -12.43 -17.07
CA VAL A 238 13.64 -13.87 -17.23
C VAL A 238 12.41 -14.07 -18.10
N ILE A 239 12.64 -14.38 -19.37
CA ILE A 239 11.58 -14.62 -20.33
C ILE A 239 11.23 -16.12 -20.29
N ILE A 240 9.99 -16.44 -19.95
CA ILE A 240 9.48 -17.82 -19.96
C ILE A 240 8.88 -18.12 -21.32
N ALA A 241 9.34 -19.20 -21.94
CA ALA A 241 8.85 -19.60 -23.26
C ALA A 241 7.36 -19.96 -23.22
N ASN A 242 6.61 -19.53 -24.24
CA ASN A 242 5.17 -19.75 -24.41
C ASN A 242 4.26 -19.13 -23.31
N GLU A 243 4.81 -18.30 -22.44
CA GLU A 243 4.05 -17.61 -21.41
C GLU A 243 4.28 -16.11 -21.51
N PRO A 244 3.53 -15.41 -22.38
CA PRO A 244 3.66 -13.95 -22.51
C PRO A 244 3.37 -13.27 -21.17
N SER A 245 4.17 -12.26 -20.83
CA SER A 245 3.97 -11.45 -19.63
C SER A 245 4.13 -9.97 -19.97
N ILE A 246 3.68 -9.10 -19.07
CA ILE A 246 3.82 -7.65 -19.27
C ILE A 246 5.30 -7.24 -19.29
N GLY A 247 6.12 -7.82 -18.40
CA GLY A 247 7.55 -7.54 -18.37
C GLY A 247 8.28 -8.04 -19.61
N SER A 248 7.93 -9.23 -20.15
CA SER A 248 8.53 -9.72 -21.40
C SER A 248 8.12 -8.86 -22.61
N ARG A 249 6.87 -8.36 -22.66
CA ARG A 249 6.45 -7.39 -23.69
C ARG A 249 7.28 -6.10 -23.61
N LEU A 250 7.46 -5.58 -22.40
CA LEU A 250 8.30 -4.38 -22.19
C LEU A 250 9.70 -4.58 -22.76
N GLU A 251 10.31 -5.75 -22.55
CA GLU A 251 11.63 -6.09 -23.06
C GLU A 251 11.64 -6.23 -24.59
N PHE A 252 10.62 -6.84 -25.18
CA PHE A 252 10.50 -6.96 -26.64
C PHE A 252 10.34 -5.60 -27.31
N GLU A 253 9.44 -4.73 -26.80
CA GLU A 253 9.27 -3.38 -27.36
C GLU A 253 10.59 -2.56 -27.25
N ARG A 254 11.35 -2.75 -26.19
CA ARG A 254 12.67 -2.16 -26.03
C ARG A 254 13.67 -2.70 -27.07
N GLN A 255 13.70 -4.01 -27.29
CA GLN A 255 14.60 -4.64 -28.26
C GLN A 255 14.28 -4.27 -29.71
N PHE A 256 12.98 -4.12 -30.03
CA PHE A 256 12.55 -3.68 -31.37
C PHE A 256 12.62 -2.16 -31.55
N ALA A 257 13.05 -1.41 -30.53
CA ALA A 257 13.12 0.05 -30.53
C ALA A 257 11.74 0.73 -30.81
N ASP A 258 10.63 0.04 -30.52
CA ASP A 258 9.28 0.60 -30.57
C ASP A 258 8.99 1.39 -29.29
N SER A 259 9.37 2.66 -29.29
CA SER A 259 9.19 3.53 -28.13
C SER A 259 7.71 3.77 -27.79
N ALA A 260 6.81 3.75 -28.77
CA ALA A 260 5.38 3.92 -28.53
C ALA A 260 4.79 2.68 -27.84
N GLY A 261 5.16 1.48 -28.31
CA GLY A 261 4.82 0.21 -27.65
C GLY A 261 5.40 0.13 -26.24
N LEU A 262 6.67 0.47 -26.07
CA LEU A 262 7.35 0.51 -24.78
C LEU A 262 6.60 1.39 -23.77
N MET A 263 6.26 2.62 -24.14
CA MET A 263 5.53 3.54 -23.27
C MET A 263 4.08 3.11 -23.03
N SER A 264 3.44 2.45 -24.01
CA SER A 264 2.12 1.82 -23.86
C SER A 264 2.15 0.75 -22.76
N VAL A 265 3.12 -0.16 -22.81
CA VAL A 265 3.30 -1.22 -21.80
C VAL A 265 3.66 -0.63 -20.42
N MET A 266 4.51 0.40 -20.36
CA MET A 266 4.80 1.12 -19.10
C MET A 266 3.52 1.72 -18.49
N LEU A 267 2.62 2.27 -19.31
CA LEU A 267 1.34 2.78 -18.86
C LEU A 267 0.45 1.65 -18.32
N MET A 268 0.44 0.46 -18.96
CA MET A 268 -0.25 -0.72 -18.44
C MET A 268 0.27 -1.13 -17.06
N VAL A 269 1.59 -1.20 -16.89
CA VAL A 269 2.23 -1.53 -15.60
C VAL A 269 1.79 -0.55 -14.51
N LEU A 270 1.78 0.74 -14.82
CA LEU A 270 1.34 1.80 -13.90
C LEU A 270 -0.13 1.65 -13.52
N ILE A 271 -1.01 1.49 -14.50
CA ILE A 271 -2.46 1.36 -14.28
C ILE A 271 -2.77 0.11 -13.46
N LEU A 272 -2.18 -1.04 -13.78
CA LEU A 272 -2.40 -2.28 -13.04
C LEU A 272 -1.91 -2.18 -11.60
N GLY A 273 -0.73 -1.58 -11.37
CA GLY A 273 -0.23 -1.33 -10.02
C GLY A 273 -1.18 -0.47 -9.19
N ILE A 274 -1.69 0.64 -9.76
CA ILE A 274 -2.66 1.52 -9.09
C ILE A 274 -4.00 0.80 -8.86
N LEU A 275 -4.48 0.04 -9.83
CA LEU A 275 -5.75 -0.69 -9.71
C LEU A 275 -5.69 -1.70 -8.56
N VAL A 276 -4.65 -2.50 -8.47
CA VAL A 276 -4.52 -3.48 -7.38
C VAL A 276 -4.38 -2.77 -6.02
N ASP A 277 -3.54 -1.73 -5.91
CA ASP A 277 -3.41 -0.98 -4.66
C ASP A 277 -4.76 -0.39 -4.21
N SER A 278 -5.48 0.25 -5.12
CA SER A 278 -6.75 0.91 -4.79
C SER A 278 -7.91 -0.06 -4.53
N LEU A 279 -7.99 -1.16 -5.29
CA LEU A 279 -9.08 -2.13 -5.20
C LEU A 279 -8.91 -3.09 -4.02
N VAL A 280 -7.69 -3.53 -3.75
CA VAL A 280 -7.41 -4.46 -2.65
C VAL A 280 -7.19 -3.68 -1.36
N PHE A 281 -6.10 -2.91 -1.30
CA PHE A 281 -5.69 -2.26 -0.05
C PHE A 281 -6.58 -1.07 0.30
N GLY A 282 -7.02 -0.29 -0.68
CA GLY A 282 -7.93 0.84 -0.45
C GLY A 282 -9.29 0.42 0.13
N ARG A 283 -9.83 -0.74 -0.26
CA ARG A 283 -11.08 -1.28 0.31
C ARG A 283 -10.87 -1.79 1.73
N ILE A 284 -9.76 -2.49 1.99
CA ILE A 284 -9.42 -3.03 3.31
C ILE A 284 -9.22 -1.89 4.30
N ASP A 285 -8.45 -0.87 3.94
CA ASP A 285 -8.17 0.31 4.78
C ASP A 285 -9.46 1.04 5.17
N ARG A 286 -10.32 1.34 4.18
CA ARG A 286 -11.64 1.97 4.44
C ARG A 286 -12.51 1.15 5.38
N ARG A 287 -12.54 -0.18 5.21
CA ARG A 287 -13.35 -1.06 6.07
C ARG A 287 -12.86 -1.06 7.52
N ILE A 288 -11.54 -1.00 7.72
CA ILE A 288 -10.94 -0.97 9.06
C ILE A 288 -11.17 0.36 9.74
N ARG A 289 -10.93 1.49 9.04
CA ARG A 289 -11.18 2.83 9.56
C ARG A 289 -12.63 3.00 9.97
N ARG A 290 -13.59 2.55 9.14
CA ARG A 290 -15.03 2.58 9.48
C ARG A 290 -15.35 1.76 10.73
N ARG A 291 -14.79 0.53 10.87
CA ARG A 291 -15.02 -0.32 12.05
C ARG A 291 -14.43 0.24 13.34
N ARG A 292 -13.46 1.14 13.24
CA ARG A 292 -12.80 1.78 14.39
C ARG A 292 -13.32 3.19 14.68
N GLY A 293 -14.35 3.65 13.98
CA GLY A 293 -14.92 4.99 14.18
C GLY A 293 -14.00 6.14 13.73
N LEU A 294 -12.95 5.86 12.93
CA LEU A 294 -11.97 6.83 12.48
C LEU A 294 -12.40 7.58 11.20
N VAL A 295 -13.54 7.24 10.63
CA VAL A 295 -14.14 7.91 9.46
C VAL A 295 -15.64 7.89 9.69
N GLN A 296 -16.22 9.07 9.80
CA GLN A 296 -17.67 9.28 9.68
C GLN A 296 -18.09 9.19 8.21
#